data_6c3bd05863e05276415fd3f47a9f5c52
#
_entry.id   6c3bd05863e05276415fd3f47a9f5c52
#
_cell.length_a   1.000
_cell.length_b   1.000
_cell.length_c   1.000
_cell.angle_alpha   90.00
_cell.angle_beta   90.00
_cell.angle_gamma   90.00
#
_symmetry.space_group_name_H-M   'P 1'
#
loop_
_entity.id
_entity.type
_entity.pdbx_description
1 polymer ?
#
loop_
_entity_poly.entity_id
_entity_poly.type
_entity_poly.pdbx_seq_one_letter_code
_entity_poly.pdbx_strand_id
1 'polypeptide(L)'
;LNKRNMKKLIVIMSEFGAEFLPKNKFNFPLKLISTEMPIGINYKAGVSAQLKSAVILAGLNSFGSTKIIEDEKSRDHTENMLIKNFKTIKIKRGKKKIIEIFGKKYLNSININVPGDPSSAAFFTALTLLNKNSSLKIKNVGLNSTRVGFFQLLKKHGANIKFKNIRKDNNEIYGDIYVTSGKIKPLKASSKYYTKATDEYPILFIIAALTQ
;
A
#
# COMPACT_ATOMS: atom_id res chain seq x y z
N LEU A 1 -18.84 0.29 -8.87
CA LEU A 1 -17.86 1.38 -8.96
C LEU A 1 -18.53 2.76 -9.08
N ASN A 2 -19.61 2.91 -9.86
CA ASN A 2 -20.28 4.21 -10.09
C ASN A 2 -20.81 4.87 -8.80
N LYS A 3 -21.17 4.08 -7.77
CA LYS A 3 -21.64 4.60 -6.48
C LYS A 3 -20.50 4.97 -5.51
N ARG A 4 -19.23 4.71 -5.88
CA ARG A 4 -18.10 5.00 -4.99
C ARG A 4 -17.90 6.49 -4.83
N ASN A 5 -17.79 6.95 -3.59
CA ASN A 5 -17.53 8.35 -3.29
C ASN A 5 -16.06 8.69 -3.57
N MET A 6 -15.83 9.62 -4.50
CA MET A 6 -14.52 10.09 -4.94
C MET A 6 -14.15 11.47 -4.38
N LYS A 7 -14.94 12.02 -3.45
CA LYS A 7 -14.79 13.40 -2.93
C LYS A 7 -13.36 13.73 -2.52
N LYS A 8 -12.70 12.83 -1.77
CA LYS A 8 -11.32 13.06 -1.30
C LYS A 8 -10.33 13.22 -2.46
N LEU A 9 -10.44 12.38 -3.50
CA LEU A 9 -9.58 12.47 -4.68
C LEU A 9 -9.88 13.74 -5.48
N ILE A 10 -11.16 14.08 -5.68
CA ILE A 10 -11.60 15.27 -6.40
C ILE A 10 -11.04 16.53 -5.73
N VAL A 11 -11.21 16.67 -4.42
CA VAL A 11 -10.68 17.83 -3.66
C VAL A 11 -9.16 17.94 -3.85
N ILE A 12 -8.42 16.85 -3.67
CA ILE A 12 -6.96 16.87 -3.82
C ILE A 12 -6.54 17.25 -5.25
N MET A 13 -7.18 16.69 -6.27
CA MET A 13 -6.83 17.01 -7.67
C MET A 13 -7.21 18.45 -8.02
N SER A 14 -8.28 18.99 -7.42
CA SER A 14 -8.65 20.40 -7.60
C SER A 14 -7.62 21.36 -6.99
N GLU A 15 -6.93 20.99 -5.90
CA GLU A 15 -5.81 21.77 -5.37
C GLU A 15 -4.64 21.87 -6.37
N PHE A 16 -4.44 20.87 -7.24
CA PHE A 16 -3.51 20.92 -8.35
C PHE A 16 -4.01 21.73 -9.56
N GLY A 17 -5.25 22.22 -9.52
CA GLY A 17 -5.87 23.00 -10.58
C GLY A 17 -6.79 22.21 -11.52
N ALA A 18 -7.11 20.96 -11.22
CA ALA A 18 -8.08 20.20 -12.01
C ALA A 18 -9.52 20.61 -11.66
N GLU A 19 -10.41 20.60 -12.67
CA GLU A 19 -11.85 20.85 -12.50
C GLU A 19 -12.64 19.57 -12.78
N PHE A 20 -13.73 19.36 -12.03
CA PHE A 20 -14.61 18.20 -12.18
C PHE A 20 -16.04 18.64 -12.48
N LEU A 21 -16.65 18.02 -13.49
CA LEU A 21 -18.02 18.29 -13.88
C LEU A 21 -18.88 17.01 -13.82
N PRO A 22 -20.18 17.12 -13.47
CA PRO A 22 -20.85 18.33 -12.96
C PRO A 22 -20.33 18.73 -11.57
N LYS A 23 -20.36 20.02 -11.27
CA LYS A 23 -19.98 20.54 -9.94
C LYS A 23 -20.79 19.85 -8.84
N ASN A 24 -20.16 19.66 -7.65
CA ASN A 24 -20.79 19.03 -6.48
C ASN A 24 -21.21 17.55 -6.65
N LYS A 25 -20.82 16.90 -7.74
CA LYS A 25 -20.96 15.47 -7.91
C LYS A 25 -19.67 14.76 -7.52
N PHE A 26 -19.77 13.70 -6.69
CA PHE A 26 -18.62 12.99 -6.12
C PHE A 26 -18.61 11.49 -6.48
N ASN A 27 -19.37 11.07 -7.45
CA ASN A 27 -19.43 9.69 -7.94
C ASN A 27 -19.51 9.67 -9.48
N PHE A 28 -19.07 8.58 -10.07
CA PHE A 28 -19.07 8.45 -11.54
C PHE A 28 -20.49 8.43 -12.15
N PRO A 29 -20.64 8.85 -13.43
CA PRO A 29 -19.59 9.38 -14.30
C PRO A 29 -19.26 10.84 -13.99
N LEU A 30 -17.98 11.20 -14.16
CA LEU A 30 -17.43 12.54 -13.98
C LEU A 30 -16.59 12.91 -15.19
N LYS A 31 -16.61 14.19 -15.60
CA LYS A 31 -15.67 14.76 -16.54
C LYS A 31 -14.57 15.47 -15.77
N LEU A 32 -13.32 15.12 -16.00
CA LEU A 32 -12.15 15.81 -15.49
C LEU A 32 -11.62 16.75 -16.57
N ILE A 33 -11.40 18.00 -16.19
CA ILE A 33 -10.73 19.01 -17.02
C ILE A 33 -9.40 19.30 -16.31
N SER A 34 -8.29 19.04 -17.01
CA SER A 34 -6.95 19.34 -16.48
C SER A 34 -6.62 20.82 -16.68
N THR A 35 -5.58 21.28 -15.98
CA THR A 35 -4.97 22.59 -16.17
C THR A 35 -3.65 22.44 -16.92
N GLU A 36 -3.26 23.45 -17.70
CA GLU A 36 -1.94 23.52 -18.33
C GLU A 36 -0.82 23.84 -17.33
N MET A 37 -1.19 24.48 -16.21
CA MET A 37 -0.24 24.88 -15.17
C MET A 37 -0.60 24.27 -13.79
N PRO A 38 -0.49 22.94 -13.61
CA PRO A 38 -0.67 22.35 -12.29
C PRO A 38 0.44 22.82 -11.35
N ILE A 39 0.08 23.27 -10.17
CA ILE A 39 1.01 23.79 -9.16
C ILE A 39 1.18 22.76 -8.04
N GLY A 40 2.40 22.63 -7.51
CA GLY A 40 2.67 21.76 -6.37
C GLY A 40 1.94 22.22 -5.11
N ILE A 41 1.51 21.25 -4.29
CA ILE A 41 0.69 21.45 -3.10
C ILE A 41 1.37 20.95 -1.82
N ASN A 42 0.85 21.38 -0.66
CA ASN A 42 1.16 20.78 0.64
C ASN A 42 0.01 19.84 1.06
N TYR A 43 0.30 18.55 1.16
CA TYR A 43 -0.71 17.55 1.47
C TYR A 43 -0.39 16.82 2.79
N LYS A 44 -1.36 16.78 3.69
CA LYS A 44 -1.29 15.95 4.90
C LYS A 44 -1.94 14.60 4.59
N ALA A 45 -1.10 13.56 4.48
CA ALA A 45 -1.55 12.23 4.16
C ALA A 45 -2.26 11.57 5.35
N GLY A 46 -3.41 10.99 5.09
CA GLY A 46 -4.06 10.03 5.98
C GLY A 46 -3.56 8.60 5.70
N VAL A 47 -4.31 7.62 6.16
CA VAL A 47 -3.97 6.18 6.03
C VAL A 47 -4.09 5.64 4.59
N SER A 48 -4.67 6.40 3.65
CA SER A 48 -4.88 5.95 2.28
C SER A 48 -3.62 6.10 1.43
N ALA A 49 -2.95 4.97 1.16
CA ALA A 49 -1.83 4.94 0.24
C ALA A 49 -2.21 5.32 -1.21
N GLN A 50 -3.45 5.03 -1.63
CA GLN A 50 -3.94 5.39 -2.96
C GLN A 50 -4.01 6.90 -3.16
N LEU A 51 -4.54 7.65 -2.18
CA LEU A 51 -4.57 9.13 -2.24
C LEU A 51 -3.15 9.71 -2.20
N LYS A 52 -2.27 9.14 -1.36
CA LYS A 52 -0.86 9.54 -1.33
C LYS A 52 -0.18 9.32 -2.68
N SER A 53 -0.36 8.17 -3.30
CA SER A 53 0.18 7.88 -4.64
C SER A 53 -0.38 8.83 -5.69
N ALA A 54 -1.67 9.17 -5.63
CA ALA A 54 -2.27 10.14 -6.55
C ALA A 54 -1.59 11.52 -6.41
N VAL A 55 -1.33 11.97 -5.17
CA VAL A 55 -0.60 13.24 -4.92
C VAL A 55 0.84 13.16 -5.43
N ILE A 56 1.54 12.04 -5.24
CA ILE A 56 2.89 11.85 -5.77
C ILE A 56 2.89 11.96 -7.29
N LEU A 57 2.01 11.24 -7.96
CA LEU A 57 1.93 11.23 -9.43
C LEU A 57 1.51 12.59 -10.01
N ALA A 58 0.55 13.27 -9.38
CA ALA A 58 0.18 14.64 -9.77
C ALA A 58 1.34 15.62 -9.55
N GLY A 59 2.04 15.50 -8.41
CA GLY A 59 3.21 16.32 -8.10
C GLY A 59 4.36 16.15 -9.09
N LEU A 60 4.56 14.97 -9.67
CA LEU A 60 5.55 14.76 -10.73
C LEU A 60 5.26 15.60 -12.00
N ASN A 61 4.00 15.88 -12.25
CA ASN A 61 3.56 16.69 -13.41
C ASN A 61 3.33 18.16 -13.09
N SER A 62 3.45 18.57 -11.83
CA SER A 62 3.21 19.94 -11.38
C SER A 62 4.45 20.83 -11.52
N PHE A 63 4.26 22.13 -11.58
CA PHE A 63 5.33 23.09 -11.43
C PHE A 63 5.66 23.26 -9.94
N GLY A 64 6.94 23.50 -9.63
CA GLY A 64 7.41 23.66 -8.26
C GLY A 64 7.55 22.35 -7.50
N SER A 65 7.27 22.37 -6.21
CA SER A 65 7.38 21.20 -5.34
C SER A 65 6.05 20.86 -4.66
N THR A 66 5.80 19.56 -4.52
CA THR A 66 4.68 19.02 -3.74
C THR A 66 5.25 18.39 -2.48
N LYS A 67 4.74 18.81 -1.31
CA LYS A 67 5.17 18.29 -0.01
C LYS A 67 4.07 17.46 0.62
N ILE A 68 4.40 16.21 0.95
CA ILE A 68 3.49 15.27 1.61
C ILE A 68 4.00 15.02 3.02
N ILE A 69 3.15 15.22 4.01
CA ILE A 69 3.44 14.96 5.43
C ILE A 69 2.63 13.75 5.86
N GLU A 70 3.31 12.69 6.25
CA GLU A 70 2.71 11.42 6.68
C GLU A 70 2.95 11.24 8.19
N ASP A 71 1.88 11.32 8.97
CA ASP A 71 1.92 11.10 10.43
C ASP A 71 1.89 9.61 10.75
N GLU A 72 1.03 8.84 10.05
CA GLU A 72 0.90 7.39 10.18
C GLU A 72 1.43 6.69 8.95
N LYS A 73 2.21 5.63 9.16
CA LYS A 73 2.82 4.87 8.07
C LYS A 73 1.77 4.14 7.25
N SER A 74 1.64 4.51 5.98
CA SER A 74 0.85 3.78 4.99
C SER A 74 1.77 3.01 4.01
N ARG A 75 1.18 2.27 3.05
CA ARG A 75 1.93 1.54 1.99
C ARG A 75 2.85 2.50 1.24
N ASP A 76 4.10 2.11 0.98
CA ASP A 76 5.16 2.97 0.45
C ASP A 76 5.77 2.48 -0.88
N HIS A 77 5.03 1.68 -1.64
CA HIS A 77 5.50 1.13 -2.91
C HIS A 77 5.84 2.20 -3.94
N THR A 78 5.02 3.26 -4.05
CA THR A 78 5.26 4.36 -5.00
C THR A 78 6.54 5.10 -4.68
N GLU A 79 6.80 5.37 -3.41
CA GLU A 79 8.03 6.02 -2.96
C GLU A 79 9.25 5.12 -3.21
N ASN A 80 9.12 3.82 -2.89
CA ASN A 80 10.20 2.85 -3.11
C ASN A 80 10.55 2.74 -4.60
N MET A 81 9.55 2.75 -5.47
CA MET A 81 9.74 2.75 -6.93
C MET A 81 10.48 4.00 -7.41
N LEU A 82 10.16 5.16 -6.85
CA LEU A 82 10.70 6.45 -7.30
C LEU A 82 12.04 6.82 -6.65
N ILE A 83 12.46 6.16 -5.57
CA ILE A 83 13.59 6.60 -4.73
C ILE A 83 14.93 6.70 -5.48
N LYS A 84 15.11 5.95 -6.56
CA LYS A 84 16.29 6.06 -7.43
C LYS A 84 16.31 7.36 -8.24
N ASN A 85 15.19 8.05 -8.35
CA ASN A 85 15.05 9.34 -9.03
C ASN A 85 15.25 10.49 -8.04
N PHE A 86 16.43 10.57 -7.42
CA PHE A 86 16.76 11.50 -6.33
C PHE A 86 16.62 13.00 -6.68
N LYS A 87 16.60 13.34 -7.98
CA LYS A 87 16.31 14.71 -8.45
C LYS A 87 14.81 15.03 -8.41
N THR A 88 13.97 14.01 -8.32
CA THR A 88 12.50 14.11 -8.40
C THR A 88 11.84 13.89 -7.05
N ILE A 89 12.40 13.01 -6.21
CA ILE A 89 11.84 12.68 -4.91
C ILE A 89 12.90 12.77 -3.82
N LYS A 90 12.54 13.38 -2.70
CA LYS A 90 13.32 13.35 -1.44
C LYS A 90 12.43 12.87 -0.31
N ILE A 91 12.96 11.97 0.52
CA ILE A 91 12.23 11.41 1.66
C ILE A 91 13.03 11.67 2.93
N LYS A 92 12.45 12.45 3.85
CA LYS A 92 12.99 12.66 5.19
C LYS A 92 12.19 11.83 6.18
N ARG A 93 12.89 11.07 7.02
CA ARG A 93 12.29 10.21 8.08
C ARG A 93 12.66 10.78 9.45
N GLY A 94 11.65 11.04 10.27
CA GLY A 94 11.77 11.56 11.63
C GLY A 94 10.51 11.22 12.41
N LYS A 95 10.08 12.09 13.34
CA LYS A 95 8.78 11.95 14.02
C LYS A 95 7.63 11.85 13.01
N LYS A 96 7.74 12.55 11.89
CA LYS A 96 6.86 12.47 10.73
C LYS A 96 7.70 12.13 9.51
N LYS A 97 7.12 11.39 8.56
CA LYS A 97 7.73 11.16 7.26
C LYS A 97 7.32 12.31 6.33
N ILE A 98 8.31 12.96 5.73
CA ILE A 98 8.09 14.04 4.76
C ILE A 98 8.58 13.53 3.40
N ILE A 99 7.70 13.57 2.41
CA ILE A 99 8.00 13.24 1.02
C ILE A 99 7.87 14.52 0.22
N GLU A 100 8.93 14.91 -0.46
CA GLU A 100 9.00 16.10 -1.30
C GLU A 100 9.20 15.67 -2.74
N ILE A 101 8.29 16.08 -3.62
CA ILE A 101 8.29 15.77 -5.05
C ILE A 101 8.63 17.06 -5.79
N PHE A 102 9.66 17.02 -6.62
CA PHE A 102 10.05 18.09 -7.54
C PHE A 102 9.51 17.77 -8.92
N GLY A 103 8.47 18.49 -9.32
CA GLY A 103 7.77 18.24 -10.57
C GLY A 103 8.53 18.70 -11.82
N LYS A 104 8.02 18.30 -12.98
CA LYS A 104 8.59 18.61 -14.30
C LYS A 104 10.07 18.23 -14.43
N LYS A 105 10.53 17.22 -13.70
CA LYS A 105 11.86 16.64 -13.80
C LYS A 105 11.83 15.35 -14.60
N TYR A 106 12.90 15.07 -15.31
CA TYR A 106 13.04 13.81 -16.05
C TYR A 106 13.14 12.63 -15.09
N LEU A 107 12.37 11.59 -15.36
CA LEU A 107 12.43 10.32 -14.65
C LEU A 107 13.31 9.35 -15.43
N ASN A 108 14.33 8.82 -14.79
CA ASN A 108 15.10 7.72 -15.37
C ASN A 108 14.24 6.46 -15.44
N SER A 109 14.41 5.70 -16.52
CA SER A 109 13.80 4.38 -16.63
C SER A 109 14.30 3.44 -15.52
N ILE A 110 13.42 2.58 -15.04
CA ILE A 110 13.74 1.58 -14.04
C ILE A 110 13.23 0.21 -14.48
N ASN A 111 14.06 -0.79 -14.30
CA ASN A 111 13.64 -2.18 -14.43
C ASN A 111 13.11 -2.66 -13.09
N ILE A 112 11.89 -3.16 -13.05
CA ILE A 112 11.23 -3.63 -11.84
C ILE A 112 10.80 -5.09 -12.01
N ASN A 113 11.20 -5.90 -11.04
CA ASN A 113 10.67 -7.25 -10.89
C ASN A 113 9.51 -7.19 -9.90
N VAL A 114 8.27 -7.37 -10.37
CA VAL A 114 7.07 -7.30 -9.54
C VAL A 114 6.87 -8.62 -8.82
N PRO A 115 6.96 -8.67 -7.48
CA PRO A 115 6.72 -9.88 -6.71
C PRO A 115 5.22 -10.23 -6.65
N GLY A 116 4.91 -11.47 -6.24
CA GLY A 116 3.55 -11.90 -5.99
C GLY A 116 2.86 -11.08 -4.90
N ASP A 117 1.54 -10.91 -5.00
CA ASP A 117 0.75 -10.13 -4.06
C ASP A 117 0.56 -10.89 -2.72
N PRO A 118 0.93 -10.28 -1.57
CA PRO A 118 0.73 -10.90 -0.26
C PRO A 118 -0.74 -11.12 0.09
N SER A 119 -1.67 -10.31 -0.41
CA SER A 119 -3.11 -10.54 -0.19
C SER A 119 -3.59 -11.80 -0.90
N SER A 120 -3.14 -12.04 -2.14
CA SER A 120 -3.42 -13.31 -2.84
C SER A 120 -2.80 -14.50 -2.12
N ALA A 121 -1.57 -14.37 -1.61
CA ALA A 121 -0.90 -15.41 -0.83
C ALA A 121 -1.62 -15.72 0.50
N ALA A 122 -2.35 -14.76 1.07
CA ALA A 122 -3.10 -14.94 2.31
C ALA A 122 -4.21 -16.01 2.19
N PHE A 123 -4.89 -16.10 1.03
CA PHE A 123 -5.92 -17.12 0.80
C PHE A 123 -5.34 -18.54 0.87
N PHE A 124 -4.25 -18.78 0.18
CA PHE A 124 -3.58 -20.08 0.18
C PHE A 124 -2.95 -20.39 1.54
N THR A 125 -2.46 -19.38 2.23
CA THR A 125 -1.95 -19.51 3.61
C THR A 125 -3.08 -19.95 4.54
N ALA A 126 -4.24 -19.29 4.50
CA ALA A 126 -5.40 -19.64 5.31
C ALA A 126 -5.88 -21.07 5.01
N LEU A 127 -5.99 -21.42 3.72
CA LEU A 127 -6.36 -22.76 3.29
C LEU A 127 -5.44 -23.84 3.90
N THR A 128 -4.12 -23.60 3.84
CA THR A 128 -3.13 -24.54 4.41
C THR A 128 -3.24 -24.63 5.93
N LEU A 129 -3.42 -23.51 6.62
CA LEU A 129 -3.51 -23.50 8.08
C LEU A 129 -4.77 -24.19 8.61
N LEU A 130 -5.87 -24.12 7.87
CA LEU A 130 -7.18 -24.71 8.26
C LEU A 130 -7.32 -26.19 7.90
N ASN A 131 -6.46 -26.71 7.01
CA ASN A 131 -6.48 -28.13 6.64
C ASN A 131 -5.44 -28.93 7.43
N LYS A 132 -5.82 -30.13 7.88
CA LYS A 132 -4.91 -31.04 8.60
C LYS A 132 -3.79 -31.56 7.68
N ASN A 133 -2.61 -31.78 8.25
CA ASN A 133 -1.45 -32.38 7.56
C ASN A 133 -1.06 -31.69 6.23
N SER A 134 -1.29 -30.37 6.16
CA SER A 134 -1.04 -29.58 4.96
C SER A 134 0.22 -28.77 5.08
N SER A 135 0.94 -28.64 3.97
CA SER A 135 2.09 -27.74 3.85
C SER A 135 2.09 -27.07 2.48
N LEU A 136 2.56 -25.84 2.41
CA LEU A 136 2.61 -25.07 1.18
C LEU A 136 3.85 -24.16 1.15
N LYS A 137 4.44 -24.05 -0.02
CA LYS A 137 5.46 -23.05 -0.34
C LYS A 137 4.91 -22.10 -1.41
N ILE A 138 4.80 -20.82 -1.08
CA ILE A 138 4.43 -19.75 -2.01
C ILE A 138 5.70 -18.98 -2.35
N LYS A 139 6.10 -18.99 -3.62
CA LYS A 139 7.36 -18.39 -4.06
C LYS A 139 7.19 -16.92 -4.42
N ASN A 140 8.28 -16.14 -4.23
CA ASN A 140 8.45 -14.79 -4.74
C ASN A 140 7.30 -13.82 -4.35
N VAL A 141 6.89 -13.81 -3.09
CA VAL A 141 5.83 -12.93 -2.56
C VAL A 141 6.43 -11.65 -2.00
N GLY A 142 5.76 -10.52 -2.20
CA GLY A 142 6.12 -9.26 -1.60
C GLY A 142 6.04 -9.30 -0.07
N LEU A 143 7.14 -8.94 0.60
CA LEU A 143 7.26 -8.95 2.05
C LEU A 143 7.44 -7.55 2.63
N ASN A 144 6.93 -6.52 1.95
CA ASN A 144 6.95 -5.16 2.46
C ASN A 144 6.28 -5.10 3.84
N SER A 145 6.96 -4.48 4.80
CA SER A 145 6.52 -4.40 6.20
C SER A 145 5.14 -3.73 6.40
N THR A 146 4.66 -2.99 5.40
CA THR A 146 3.34 -2.37 5.38
C THR A 146 2.23 -3.28 4.85
N ARG A 147 2.58 -4.49 4.36
CA ARG A 147 1.68 -5.45 3.71
C ARG A 147 1.62 -6.83 4.38
N VAL A 148 2.53 -7.12 5.31
CA VAL A 148 2.65 -8.47 5.92
C VAL A 148 1.95 -8.59 7.28
N GLY A 149 1.04 -7.68 7.60
CA GLY A 149 0.32 -7.66 8.87
C GLY A 149 -0.46 -8.94 9.14
N PHE A 150 -1.10 -9.51 8.13
CA PHE A 150 -1.79 -10.80 8.19
C PHE A 150 -0.87 -11.91 8.70
N PHE A 151 0.26 -12.10 8.04
CA PHE A 151 1.22 -13.15 8.40
C PHE A 151 1.84 -12.91 9.78
N GLN A 152 2.15 -11.64 10.10
CA GLN A 152 2.69 -11.28 11.42
C GLN A 152 1.70 -11.56 12.55
N LEU A 153 0.41 -11.26 12.34
CA LEU A 153 -0.63 -11.53 13.32
C LEU A 153 -0.78 -13.04 13.56
N LEU A 154 -0.87 -13.83 12.50
CA LEU A 154 -1.00 -15.29 12.60
C LEU A 154 0.22 -15.94 13.26
N LYS A 155 1.43 -15.54 12.89
CA LYS A 155 2.67 -15.99 13.56
C LYS A 155 2.66 -15.71 15.06
N LYS A 156 2.22 -14.51 15.47
CA LYS A 156 2.08 -14.16 16.89
C LYS A 156 1.12 -15.10 17.63
N HIS A 157 0.13 -15.67 16.94
CA HIS A 157 -0.85 -16.60 17.52
C HIS A 157 -0.50 -18.08 17.26
N GLY A 158 0.75 -18.37 16.93
CA GLY A 158 1.27 -19.74 16.86
C GLY A 158 1.22 -20.38 15.47
N ALA A 159 0.74 -19.68 14.43
CA ALA A 159 0.75 -20.21 13.09
C ALA A 159 2.19 -20.51 12.61
N ASN A 160 2.39 -21.70 12.04
CA ASN A 160 3.69 -22.10 11.52
C ASN A 160 3.93 -21.50 10.12
N ILE A 161 4.36 -20.24 10.10
CA ILE A 161 4.66 -19.47 8.88
C ILE A 161 6.13 -19.04 8.96
N LYS A 162 6.90 -19.32 7.92
CA LYS A 162 8.32 -18.92 7.82
C LYS A 162 8.56 -18.17 6.51
N PHE A 163 9.28 -17.05 6.58
CA PHE A 163 9.79 -16.35 5.40
C PHE A 163 11.21 -16.81 5.13
N LYS A 164 11.48 -17.24 3.90
CA LYS A 164 12.81 -17.71 3.45
C LYS A 164 13.18 -17.06 2.13
N ASN A 165 14.45 -17.21 1.73
CA ASN A 165 14.97 -16.68 0.46
C ASN A 165 14.65 -15.19 0.28
N ILE A 166 14.81 -14.43 1.37
CA ILE A 166 14.47 -12.99 1.39
C ILE A 166 15.49 -12.24 0.53
N ARG A 167 14.96 -11.43 -0.37
CA ARG A 167 15.73 -10.58 -1.29
C ARG A 167 15.20 -9.16 -1.25
N LYS A 168 15.99 -8.23 -1.75
CA LYS A 168 15.61 -6.84 -1.87
C LYS A 168 15.96 -6.34 -3.28
N ASP A 169 14.96 -5.82 -3.97
CA ASP A 169 15.14 -5.14 -5.26
C ASP A 169 14.34 -3.84 -5.26
N ASN A 170 14.96 -2.74 -5.77
CA ASN A 170 14.35 -1.40 -5.84
C ASN A 170 13.63 -0.98 -4.54
N ASN A 171 14.27 -1.26 -3.38
CA ASN A 171 13.73 -1.06 -2.02
C ASN A 171 12.47 -1.88 -1.65
N GLU A 172 11.99 -2.75 -2.53
CA GLU A 172 10.99 -3.74 -2.18
C GLU A 172 11.65 -5.03 -1.68
N ILE A 173 11.08 -5.57 -0.60
CA ILE A 173 11.50 -6.83 0.00
C ILE A 173 10.53 -7.90 -0.47
N TYR A 174 11.05 -9.04 -0.92
CA TYR A 174 10.27 -10.19 -1.33
C TYR A 174 10.97 -11.49 -0.95
N GLY A 175 10.24 -12.59 -0.97
CA GLY A 175 10.78 -13.90 -0.60
C GLY A 175 9.74 -15.00 -0.70
N ASP A 176 10.08 -16.17 -0.19
CA ASP A 176 9.20 -17.32 -0.17
C ASP A 176 8.48 -17.43 1.19
N ILE A 177 7.20 -17.73 1.16
CA ILE A 177 6.38 -18.02 2.34
C ILE A 177 6.21 -19.54 2.44
N TYR A 178 6.65 -20.10 3.56
CA TYR A 178 6.45 -21.50 3.92
C TYR A 178 5.38 -21.57 5.01
N VAL A 179 4.36 -22.36 4.79
CA VAL A 179 3.24 -22.53 5.69
C VAL A 179 3.07 -24.03 5.98
N THR A 180 2.83 -24.37 7.22
CA THR A 180 2.47 -25.74 7.63
C THR A 180 1.28 -25.66 8.56
N SER A 181 0.31 -26.55 8.40
CA SER A 181 -0.83 -26.67 9.29
C SER A 181 -0.38 -26.89 10.74
N GLY A 182 -1.20 -26.42 11.67
CA GLY A 182 -0.92 -26.54 13.09
C GLY A 182 -1.94 -25.79 13.92
N LYS A 183 -1.86 -25.95 15.22
CA LYS A 183 -2.78 -25.30 16.16
C LYS A 183 -2.51 -23.78 16.20
N ILE A 184 -3.54 -22.98 15.98
CA ILE A 184 -3.52 -21.53 16.11
C ILE A 184 -4.30 -21.15 17.36
N LYS A 185 -3.73 -20.26 18.18
CA LYS A 185 -4.40 -19.68 19.36
C LYS A 185 -5.49 -18.70 18.92
N PRO A 186 -6.55 -18.48 19.74
CA PRO A 186 -7.58 -17.48 19.43
C PRO A 186 -7.00 -16.13 19.06
N LEU A 187 -7.47 -15.55 17.96
CA LEU A 187 -6.88 -14.33 17.39
C LEU A 187 -7.28 -13.08 18.19
N LYS A 188 -6.29 -12.27 18.56
CA LYS A 188 -6.46 -10.94 19.15
C LYS A 188 -5.68 -9.92 18.32
N ALA A 189 -6.39 -9.13 17.50
CA ALA A 189 -5.79 -8.10 16.66
C ALA A 189 -5.93 -6.72 17.31
N SER A 190 -4.81 -6.05 17.56
CA SER A 190 -4.81 -4.63 17.95
C SER A 190 -4.94 -3.73 16.71
N SER A 191 -5.36 -2.48 16.91
CA SER A 191 -5.54 -1.48 15.84
C SER A 191 -4.31 -1.28 14.94
N LYS A 192 -3.10 -1.53 15.46
CA LYS A 192 -1.84 -1.44 14.69
C LYS A 192 -1.75 -2.39 13.48
N TYR A 193 -2.57 -3.44 13.44
CA TYR A 193 -2.63 -4.35 12.29
C TYR A 193 -3.56 -3.85 11.20
N TYR A 194 -4.44 -2.88 11.49
CA TYR A 194 -5.47 -2.41 10.55
C TYR A 194 -4.88 -1.97 9.22
N THR A 195 -3.93 -1.03 9.22
CA THR A 195 -3.33 -0.51 7.99
C THR A 195 -2.46 -1.53 7.24
N LYS A 196 -1.95 -2.56 7.95
CA LYS A 196 -1.04 -3.57 7.40
C LYS A 196 -1.72 -4.83 6.90
N ALA A 197 -3.01 -5.02 7.22
CA ALA A 197 -3.80 -6.20 6.90
C ALA A 197 -5.23 -5.85 6.50
N THR A 198 -5.49 -4.63 6.02
CA THR A 198 -6.86 -4.15 5.71
C THR A 198 -7.59 -5.08 4.75
N ASP A 199 -6.89 -5.55 3.72
CA ASP A 199 -7.47 -6.38 2.67
C ASP A 199 -7.69 -7.84 3.14
N GLU A 200 -6.98 -8.26 4.19
CA GLU A 200 -7.00 -9.63 4.71
C GLU A 200 -7.94 -9.83 5.92
N TYR A 201 -8.61 -8.78 6.43
CA TYR A 201 -9.55 -8.91 7.55
C TYR A 201 -10.67 -9.94 7.30
N PRO A 202 -11.29 -10.02 6.10
CA PRO A 202 -12.28 -11.05 5.84
C PRO A 202 -11.74 -12.48 6.03
N ILE A 203 -10.49 -12.73 5.62
CA ILE A 203 -9.82 -14.03 5.81
C ILE A 203 -9.50 -14.27 7.29
N LEU A 204 -9.06 -13.22 8.02
CA LEU A 204 -8.82 -13.31 9.46
C LEU A 204 -10.08 -13.65 10.25
N PHE A 205 -11.25 -13.14 9.85
CA PHE A 205 -12.54 -13.50 10.47
C PHE A 205 -12.86 -14.98 10.28
N ILE A 206 -12.61 -15.54 9.09
CA ILE A 206 -12.81 -16.97 8.83
C ILE A 206 -11.88 -17.82 9.70
N ILE A 207 -10.58 -17.45 9.77
CA ILE A 207 -9.63 -18.17 10.63
C ILE A 207 -10.04 -18.07 12.09
N ALA A 208 -10.44 -16.87 12.56
CA ALA A 208 -10.88 -16.69 13.95
C ALA A 208 -12.13 -17.51 14.31
N ALA A 209 -13.06 -17.67 13.37
CA ALA A 209 -14.27 -18.47 13.58
C ALA A 209 -13.99 -19.98 13.63
N LEU A 210 -12.92 -20.43 12.97
CA LEU A 210 -12.58 -21.87 12.86
C LEU A 210 -11.45 -22.30 13.81
N THR A 211 -10.82 -21.36 14.53
CA THR A 211 -9.77 -21.61 15.52
C THR A 211 -10.30 -21.27 16.92
N GLN A 212 -10.83 -22.28 17.60
CA GLN A 212 -11.26 -22.21 18.99
C GLN A 212 -10.17 -22.65 19.95
#